data_cb3787df6d5ae613455f8160cc2b0a7b
#
_entry.id   cb3787df6d5ae613455f8160cc2b0a7b
#
_cell.length_a   1.000
_cell.length_b   1.000
_cell.length_c   1.000
_cell.angle_alpha   90.00
_cell.angle_beta   90.00
_cell.angle_gamma   90.00
#
_symmetry.space_group_name_H-M   'P 1'
#
loop_
_entity.id
_entity.type
_entity.pdbx_description
1 polymer ?
#
loop_
_entity_poly.entity_id
_entity_poly.type
_entity_poly.pdbx_seq_one_letter_code
_entity_poly.pdbx_strand_id
1 'polypeptide(L)'
;MKKPITLAAAAIVGALLAFILIPDNKSAPTFSLTDLHGQTVNNAGLQGKVTFINFWFPSCPGCVSEMPKVIKMANGYQGKDFQVLGIAEPIDPVESVHQYVKEYGLPFTVMYDEGGTVGKAFGTQVYPTSVLINKKGEVLKTFVGEPDFNKLYQEIDQELAK
;
A
#
# COMPACT_ATOMS: atom_id res chain seq x y z
N MET A 1 -50.11 -23.85 -10.33
CA MET A 1 -49.00 -24.20 -9.43
C MET A 1 -47.64 -24.08 -10.14
N LYS A 2 -47.19 -22.88 -10.54
CA LYS A 2 -45.88 -22.65 -11.27
C LYS A 2 -44.98 -21.55 -10.63
N LYS A 3 -45.27 -21.09 -9.40
CA LYS A 3 -44.55 -19.98 -8.75
C LYS A 3 -43.30 -20.29 -7.94
N PRO A 4 -42.97 -21.51 -7.42
CA PRO A 4 -41.78 -21.71 -6.60
C PRO A 4 -40.47 -21.83 -7.40
N ILE A 5 -40.52 -22.24 -8.68
CA ILE A 5 -39.32 -22.51 -9.49
C ILE A 5 -38.67 -21.18 -9.94
N THR A 6 -39.48 -20.16 -10.26
CA THR A 6 -38.98 -18.84 -10.70
C THR A 6 -38.32 -18.05 -9.58
N LEU A 7 -38.81 -18.16 -8.34
CA LEU A 7 -38.20 -17.51 -7.16
C LEU A 7 -36.84 -18.16 -6.81
N ALA A 8 -36.74 -19.49 -6.88
CA ALA A 8 -35.49 -20.19 -6.64
C ALA A 8 -34.43 -19.87 -7.69
N ALA A 9 -34.80 -19.80 -8.97
CA ALA A 9 -33.87 -19.40 -10.04
C ALA A 9 -33.39 -17.96 -9.91
N ALA A 10 -34.24 -17.02 -9.53
CA ALA A 10 -33.85 -15.62 -9.29
C ALA A 10 -32.89 -15.48 -8.09
N ALA A 11 -33.10 -16.24 -7.02
CA ALA A 11 -32.20 -16.24 -5.86
C ALA A 11 -30.82 -16.84 -6.18
N ILE A 12 -30.75 -17.89 -7.01
CA ILE A 12 -29.49 -18.50 -7.45
C ILE A 12 -28.71 -17.55 -8.36
N VAL A 13 -29.39 -16.89 -9.30
CA VAL A 13 -28.76 -15.89 -10.19
C VAL A 13 -28.28 -14.68 -9.39
N GLY A 14 -29.04 -14.22 -8.41
CA GLY A 14 -28.63 -13.13 -7.52
C GLY A 14 -27.40 -13.50 -6.67
N ALA A 15 -27.34 -14.72 -6.14
CA ALA A 15 -26.19 -15.21 -5.38
C ALA A 15 -24.94 -15.39 -6.26
N LEU A 16 -25.10 -15.87 -7.50
CA LEU A 16 -24.01 -16.00 -8.47
C LEU A 16 -23.47 -14.63 -8.91
N LEU A 17 -24.34 -13.65 -9.16
CA LEU A 17 -23.95 -12.29 -9.48
C LEU A 17 -23.22 -11.61 -8.32
N ALA A 18 -23.67 -11.81 -7.07
CA ALA A 18 -22.99 -11.28 -5.88
C ALA A 18 -21.59 -11.91 -5.72
N PHE A 19 -21.41 -13.18 -6.03
CA PHE A 19 -20.12 -13.86 -5.96
C PHE A 19 -19.12 -13.36 -7.02
N ILE A 20 -19.59 -12.98 -8.22
CA ILE A 20 -18.76 -12.43 -9.31
C ILE A 20 -18.29 -11.00 -9.02
N LEU A 21 -19.01 -10.25 -8.17
CA LEU A 21 -18.71 -8.86 -7.84
C LEU A 21 -17.77 -8.69 -6.63
N ILE A 22 -17.36 -9.80 -5.96
CA ILE A 22 -16.34 -9.72 -4.91
C ILE A 22 -14.98 -9.59 -5.58
N PRO A 23 -14.27 -8.46 -5.41
CA PRO A 23 -12.91 -8.34 -5.93
C PRO A 23 -12.03 -9.40 -5.26
N ASP A 24 -11.38 -10.24 -6.06
CA ASP A 24 -10.42 -11.25 -5.60
C ASP A 24 -9.08 -10.57 -5.27
N ASN A 25 -9.08 -9.76 -4.21
CA ASN A 25 -7.87 -9.09 -3.73
C ASN A 25 -6.94 -10.12 -3.10
N LYS A 26 -5.71 -10.18 -3.56
CA LYS A 26 -4.69 -11.04 -3.00
C LYS A 26 -4.10 -10.45 -1.73
N SER A 27 -3.86 -11.27 -0.73
CA SER A 27 -3.11 -10.85 0.46
C SER A 27 -1.75 -10.28 0.07
N ALA A 28 -1.33 -9.22 0.76
CA ALA A 28 0.00 -8.68 0.58
C ALA A 28 1.07 -9.75 0.84
N PRO A 29 2.16 -9.78 0.07
CA PRO A 29 3.29 -10.66 0.35
C PRO A 29 3.74 -10.54 1.80
N THR A 30 4.13 -11.65 2.41
CA THR A 30 4.63 -11.66 3.79
C THR A 30 5.99 -10.96 3.84
N PHE A 31 6.13 -10.04 4.78
CA PHE A 31 7.39 -9.36 5.04
C PHE A 31 7.61 -9.11 6.53
N SER A 32 8.87 -8.93 6.90
CA SER A 32 9.28 -8.48 8.22
C SER A 32 10.58 -7.69 8.06
N LEU A 33 10.54 -6.40 8.32
CA LEU A 33 11.68 -5.49 8.25
C LEU A 33 11.81 -4.73 9.57
N THR A 34 13.01 -4.24 9.83
CA THR A 34 13.26 -3.30 10.93
C THR A 34 13.22 -1.87 10.41
N ASP A 35 12.50 -0.99 11.09
CA ASP A 35 12.50 0.42 10.76
C ASP A 35 13.80 1.11 11.19
N LEU A 36 13.98 2.37 10.79
CA LEU A 36 15.18 3.14 11.13
C LEU A 36 15.31 3.47 12.64
N HIS A 37 14.29 3.12 13.45
CA HIS A 37 14.29 3.27 14.91
C HIS A 37 14.49 1.92 15.65
N GLY A 38 14.71 0.83 14.92
CA GLY A 38 14.93 -0.51 15.46
C GLY A 38 13.65 -1.28 15.81
N GLN A 39 12.47 -0.82 15.35
CA GLN A 39 11.20 -1.50 15.58
C GLN A 39 10.86 -2.46 14.41
N THR A 40 10.37 -3.65 14.74
CA THR A 40 9.93 -4.61 13.71
C THR A 40 8.58 -4.22 13.14
N VAL A 41 8.52 -4.13 11.81
CA VAL A 41 7.31 -3.88 11.01
C VAL A 41 7.04 -5.10 10.13
N ASN A 42 5.83 -5.63 10.18
CA ASN A 42 5.42 -6.81 9.43
C ASN A 42 3.93 -6.75 9.05
N ASN A 43 3.41 -7.80 8.40
CA ASN A 43 2.02 -7.85 7.95
C ASN A 43 0.97 -7.66 9.05
N ALA A 44 1.28 -7.96 10.33
CA ALA A 44 0.34 -7.71 11.42
C ALA A 44 0.06 -6.21 11.60
N GLY A 45 1.05 -5.35 11.30
CA GLY A 45 0.90 -3.90 11.31
C GLY A 45 0.03 -3.32 10.20
N LEU A 46 -0.38 -4.13 9.20
CA LEU A 46 -1.30 -3.73 8.13
C LEU A 46 -2.77 -3.85 8.54
N GLN A 47 -3.07 -4.70 9.54
CA GLN A 47 -4.44 -4.97 9.95
C GLN A 47 -5.11 -3.74 10.57
N GLY A 48 -6.35 -3.47 10.12
CA GLY A 48 -7.13 -2.32 10.58
C GLY A 48 -6.77 -0.97 9.97
N LYS A 49 -5.75 -0.92 9.10
CA LYS A 49 -5.30 0.31 8.46
C LYS A 49 -5.26 0.19 6.96
N VAL A 50 -5.74 1.21 6.26
CA VAL A 50 -5.42 1.39 4.84
C VAL A 50 -3.95 1.81 4.75
N THR A 51 -3.16 1.05 4.01
CA THR A 51 -1.70 1.25 3.97
C THR A 51 -1.25 1.59 2.55
N PHE A 52 -0.47 2.65 2.43
CA PHE A 52 0.26 2.99 1.21
C PHE A 52 1.73 2.64 1.42
N ILE A 53 2.21 1.58 0.73
CA ILE A 53 3.64 1.23 0.73
C ILE A 53 4.28 1.92 -0.47
N ASN A 54 5.38 2.63 -0.24
CA ASN A 54 6.17 3.28 -1.29
C ASN A 54 7.57 2.68 -1.31
N PHE A 55 7.95 2.07 -2.43
CA PHE A 55 9.28 1.53 -2.70
C PHE A 55 10.11 2.58 -3.42
N TRP A 56 11.24 2.95 -2.83
CA TRP A 56 12.04 4.10 -3.25
C TRP A 56 13.52 3.99 -2.89
N PHE A 57 14.34 4.93 -3.33
CA PHE A 57 15.70 5.13 -2.85
C PHE A 57 16.13 6.60 -3.05
N PRO A 58 17.06 7.12 -2.23
CA PRO A 58 17.44 8.54 -2.23
C PRO A 58 17.95 9.11 -3.56
N SER A 59 18.71 8.34 -4.34
CA SER A 59 19.24 8.80 -5.63
C SER A 59 18.27 8.62 -6.82
N CYS A 60 17.03 8.15 -6.58
CA CYS A 60 16.01 7.98 -7.61
C CYS A 60 15.32 9.31 -7.94
N PRO A 61 15.50 9.88 -9.14
CA PRO A 61 14.93 11.21 -9.45
C PRO A 61 13.39 11.24 -9.38
N GLY A 62 12.72 10.19 -9.87
CA GLY A 62 11.26 10.07 -9.80
C GLY A 62 10.75 9.94 -8.38
N CYS A 63 11.46 9.18 -7.52
CA CYS A 63 11.10 9.02 -6.11
C CYS A 63 11.22 10.34 -5.35
N VAL A 64 12.31 11.09 -5.57
CA VAL A 64 12.54 12.41 -4.96
C VAL A 64 11.47 13.42 -5.41
N SER A 65 11.08 13.39 -6.69
CA SER A 65 10.02 14.25 -7.24
C SER A 65 8.64 13.94 -6.62
N GLU A 66 8.35 12.67 -6.34
CA GLU A 66 7.09 12.21 -5.74
C GLU A 66 7.01 12.48 -4.23
N MET A 67 8.13 12.41 -3.51
CA MET A 67 8.20 12.41 -2.05
C MET A 67 7.44 13.55 -1.37
N PRO A 68 7.47 14.82 -1.84
CA PRO A 68 6.66 15.89 -1.25
C PRO A 68 5.16 15.60 -1.24
N LYS A 69 4.65 14.88 -2.24
CA LYS A 69 3.24 14.49 -2.35
C LYS A 69 2.92 13.36 -1.37
N VAL A 70 3.83 12.40 -1.20
CA VAL A 70 3.71 11.32 -0.21
C VAL A 70 3.73 11.89 1.22
N ILE A 71 4.62 12.84 1.52
CA ILE A 71 4.65 13.58 2.80
C ILE A 71 3.32 14.30 3.05
N LYS A 72 2.82 15.03 2.05
CA LYS A 72 1.53 15.73 2.13
C LYS A 72 0.38 14.74 2.42
N MET A 73 0.37 13.60 1.76
CA MET A 73 -0.61 12.54 1.98
C MET A 73 -0.54 12.00 3.41
N ALA A 74 0.64 11.63 3.90
CA ALA A 74 0.82 11.13 5.26
C ALA A 74 0.30 12.13 6.31
N ASN A 75 0.64 13.41 6.16
CA ASN A 75 0.15 14.47 7.05
C ASN A 75 -1.37 14.68 6.95
N GLY A 76 -1.94 14.60 5.74
CA GLY A 76 -3.37 14.82 5.50
C GLY A 76 -4.27 13.73 6.10
N TYR A 77 -3.74 12.53 6.29
CA TYR A 77 -4.46 11.40 6.91
C TYR A 77 -4.04 11.13 8.36
N GLN A 78 -3.28 12.02 8.98
CA GLN A 78 -2.88 11.87 10.38
C GLN A 78 -4.11 11.74 11.30
N GLY A 79 -4.08 10.75 12.20
CA GLY A 79 -5.20 10.46 13.11
C GLY A 79 -6.34 9.62 12.51
N LYS A 80 -6.23 9.19 11.23
CA LYS A 80 -7.15 8.23 10.60
C LYS A 80 -6.54 6.83 10.59
N ASP A 81 -7.35 5.81 10.28
CA ASP A 81 -6.90 4.42 10.08
C ASP A 81 -6.14 4.27 8.75
N PHE A 82 -5.15 5.13 8.58
CA PHE A 82 -4.26 5.20 7.42
C PHE A 82 -2.80 5.25 7.86
N GLN A 83 -1.94 4.65 7.06
CA GLN A 83 -0.49 4.78 7.26
C GLN A 83 0.25 4.77 5.92
N VAL A 84 1.40 5.41 5.91
CA VAL A 84 2.42 5.28 4.87
C VAL A 84 3.58 4.46 5.41
N LEU A 85 4.07 3.51 4.63
CA LEU A 85 5.28 2.76 4.88
C LEU A 85 6.26 3.01 3.72
N GLY A 86 7.38 3.65 4.00
CA GLY A 86 8.46 3.82 3.03
C GLY A 86 9.43 2.63 3.12
N ILE A 87 9.59 1.87 2.05
CA ILE A 87 10.58 0.80 1.97
C ILE A 87 11.69 1.27 1.04
N ALA A 88 12.84 1.58 1.63
CA ALA A 88 14.02 1.97 0.88
C ALA A 88 14.75 0.74 0.36
N GLU A 89 14.95 0.70 -0.95
CA GLU A 89 15.64 -0.39 -1.64
C GLU A 89 17.16 -0.28 -1.50
N PRO A 90 17.91 -1.39 -1.53
CA PRO A 90 19.35 -1.42 -1.29
C PRO A 90 20.18 -1.00 -2.52
N ILE A 91 19.69 0.02 -3.23
CA ILE A 91 20.39 0.65 -4.36
C ILE A 91 21.36 1.71 -3.83
N ASP A 92 20.91 2.47 -2.82
CA ASP A 92 21.76 3.39 -2.07
C ASP A 92 22.11 2.80 -0.69
N PRO A 93 23.26 3.21 -0.09
CA PRO A 93 23.60 2.83 1.27
C PRO A 93 22.55 3.29 2.30
N VAL A 94 22.37 2.54 3.39
CA VAL A 94 21.41 2.88 4.45
C VAL A 94 21.66 4.24 5.08
N GLU A 95 22.92 4.68 5.12
CA GLU A 95 23.32 6.02 5.58
C GLU A 95 22.69 7.13 4.76
N SER A 96 22.58 6.94 3.44
CA SER A 96 21.91 7.89 2.55
C SER A 96 20.40 7.97 2.84
N VAL A 97 19.79 6.84 3.20
CA VAL A 97 18.38 6.79 3.62
C VAL A 97 18.19 7.56 4.94
N HIS A 98 19.05 7.32 5.94
CA HIS A 98 19.02 8.07 7.20
C HIS A 98 19.17 9.58 6.99
N GLN A 99 20.13 9.97 6.14
CA GLN A 99 20.36 11.38 5.82
C GLN A 99 19.13 12.00 5.17
N TYR A 100 18.55 11.33 4.17
CA TYR A 100 17.35 11.80 3.46
C TYR A 100 16.16 11.97 4.42
N VAL A 101 15.88 10.95 5.26
CA VAL A 101 14.78 11.01 6.25
C VAL A 101 14.96 12.19 7.21
N LYS A 102 16.18 12.44 7.67
CA LYS A 102 16.50 13.56 8.56
C LYS A 102 16.35 14.90 7.86
N GLU A 103 16.85 15.02 6.64
CA GLU A 103 16.86 16.27 5.85
C GLU A 103 15.44 16.71 5.46
N TYR A 104 14.61 15.78 5.02
CA TYR A 104 13.26 16.08 4.54
C TYR A 104 12.15 15.84 5.58
N GLY A 105 12.49 15.32 6.75
CA GLY A 105 11.55 15.16 7.87
C GLY A 105 10.38 14.25 7.52
N LEU A 106 10.63 13.03 7.01
CA LEU A 106 9.57 12.11 6.59
C LEU A 106 8.66 11.75 7.78
N PRO A 107 7.33 12.03 7.72
CA PRO A 107 6.42 11.87 8.86
C PRO A 107 5.81 10.47 8.95
N PHE A 108 6.47 9.46 8.39
CA PHE A 108 5.99 8.08 8.32
C PHE A 108 7.13 7.08 8.56
N THR A 109 6.76 5.83 8.83
CA THR A 109 7.73 4.75 9.07
C THR A 109 8.54 4.45 7.83
N VAL A 110 9.86 4.46 7.97
CA VAL A 110 10.81 4.11 6.91
C VAL A 110 11.60 2.88 7.33
N MET A 111 11.70 1.91 6.42
CA MET A 111 12.46 0.68 6.56
C MET A 111 13.49 0.59 5.43
N TYR A 112 14.57 -0.14 5.68
CA TYR A 112 15.58 -0.46 4.66
C TYR A 112 15.53 -1.95 4.34
N ASP A 113 15.27 -2.30 3.08
CA ASP A 113 15.22 -3.69 2.61
C ASP A 113 16.62 -4.13 2.15
N GLU A 114 17.54 -4.36 3.13
CA GLU A 114 18.95 -4.66 2.88
C GLU A 114 19.16 -5.78 1.84
N GLY A 115 18.29 -6.79 1.84
CA GLY A 115 18.35 -7.91 0.89
C GLY A 115 17.58 -7.71 -0.41
N GLY A 116 16.82 -6.63 -0.55
CA GLY A 116 15.90 -6.41 -1.70
C GLY A 116 14.82 -7.47 -1.82
N THR A 117 14.56 -8.22 -0.72
CA THR A 117 13.67 -9.38 -0.74
C THR A 117 12.20 -8.99 -0.69
N VAL A 118 11.88 -7.92 0.01
CA VAL A 118 10.51 -7.40 0.13
C VAL A 118 10.10 -6.74 -1.19
N GLY A 119 10.93 -5.86 -1.74
CA GLY A 119 10.70 -5.28 -3.06
C GLY A 119 10.46 -6.35 -4.12
N LYS A 120 11.30 -7.39 -4.15
CA LYS A 120 11.13 -8.53 -5.05
C LYS A 120 9.81 -9.29 -4.81
N ALA A 121 9.40 -9.51 -3.56
CA ALA A 121 8.16 -10.20 -3.23
C ALA A 121 6.93 -9.40 -3.70
N PHE A 122 6.99 -8.07 -3.65
CA PHE A 122 5.97 -7.17 -4.20
C PHE A 122 6.07 -6.97 -5.72
N GLY A 123 7.08 -7.56 -6.36
CA GLY A 123 7.27 -7.48 -7.82
C GLY A 123 7.81 -6.14 -8.31
N THR A 124 8.49 -5.38 -7.44
CA THR A 124 9.06 -4.08 -7.82
C THR A 124 10.27 -4.28 -8.75
N GLN A 125 10.25 -3.59 -9.88
CA GLN A 125 11.34 -3.61 -10.87
C GLN A 125 11.68 -2.20 -11.36
N VAL A 126 10.78 -1.25 -11.15
CA VAL A 126 10.88 0.15 -11.56
C VAL A 126 10.54 1.02 -10.35
N TYR A 127 11.17 2.18 -10.24
CA TYR A 127 10.97 3.09 -9.10
C TYR A 127 10.60 4.51 -9.57
N PRO A 128 9.73 5.20 -8.81
CA PRO A 128 9.02 4.66 -7.64
C PRO A 128 7.99 3.60 -8.03
N THR A 129 7.73 2.65 -7.13
CA THR A 129 6.57 1.76 -7.19
C THR A 129 5.83 1.86 -5.87
N SER A 130 4.51 1.95 -5.91
CA SER A 130 3.71 2.03 -4.70
C SER A 130 2.57 1.02 -4.71
N VAL A 131 2.16 0.58 -3.52
CA VAL A 131 1.09 -0.41 -3.34
C VAL A 131 0.08 0.10 -2.34
N LEU A 132 -1.20 0.14 -2.73
CA LEU A 132 -2.31 0.43 -1.83
C LEU A 132 -2.90 -0.88 -1.29
N ILE A 133 -3.04 -0.96 0.02
CA ILE A 133 -3.48 -2.14 0.77
C ILE A 133 -4.66 -1.75 1.64
N ASN A 134 -5.71 -2.59 1.69
CA ASN A 134 -6.90 -2.36 2.50
C ASN A 134 -6.71 -2.75 3.98
N LYS A 135 -7.73 -2.48 4.82
CA LYS A 135 -7.72 -2.80 6.27
C LYS A 135 -7.58 -4.29 6.60
N LYS A 136 -7.76 -5.19 5.62
CA LYS A 136 -7.58 -6.64 5.76
C LYS A 136 -6.18 -7.13 5.37
N GLY A 137 -5.30 -6.22 4.95
CA GLY A 137 -3.96 -6.56 4.45
C GLY A 137 -3.96 -7.11 3.03
N GLU A 138 -4.99 -6.82 2.23
CA GLU A 138 -5.11 -7.25 0.84
C GLU A 138 -4.67 -6.12 -0.11
N VAL A 139 -3.93 -6.47 -1.16
CA VAL A 139 -3.49 -5.54 -2.19
C VAL A 139 -4.68 -5.10 -3.05
N LEU A 140 -4.95 -3.81 -3.05
CA LEU A 140 -5.96 -3.19 -3.90
C LEU A 140 -5.39 -2.83 -5.25
N LYS A 141 -4.20 -2.22 -5.25
CA LYS A 141 -3.60 -1.67 -6.46
C LYS A 141 -2.10 -1.48 -6.33
N THR A 142 -1.40 -1.69 -7.43
CA THR A 142 0.02 -1.34 -7.59
C THR A 142 0.15 -0.20 -8.61
N PHE A 143 0.95 0.79 -8.27
CA PHE A 143 1.27 1.93 -9.12
C PHE A 143 2.76 1.85 -9.49
N VAL A 144 3.05 1.79 -10.78
CA VAL A 144 4.42 1.85 -11.31
C VAL A 144 4.67 3.27 -11.80
N GLY A 145 5.66 3.95 -11.23
CA GLY A 145 5.84 5.38 -11.36
C GLY A 145 4.92 6.18 -10.42
N GLU A 146 4.97 7.50 -10.52
CA GLU A 146 4.14 8.40 -9.71
C GLU A 146 2.65 8.20 -9.99
N PRO A 147 1.80 7.93 -8.97
CA PRO A 147 0.36 7.81 -9.16
C PRO A 147 -0.32 9.16 -9.42
N ASP A 148 -1.51 9.11 -10.02
CA ASP A 148 -2.43 10.24 -9.99
C ASP A 148 -2.96 10.42 -8.55
N PHE A 149 -2.37 11.35 -7.80
CA PHE A 149 -2.71 11.57 -6.39
C PHE A 149 -4.18 11.97 -6.18
N ASN A 150 -4.84 12.63 -7.14
CA ASN A 150 -6.26 12.95 -6.99
C ASN A 150 -7.13 11.69 -6.99
N LYS A 151 -6.82 10.74 -7.86
CA LYS A 151 -7.49 9.43 -7.88
C LYS A 151 -7.11 8.59 -6.67
N LEU A 152 -5.84 8.61 -6.28
CA LEU A 152 -5.36 7.89 -5.10
C LEU A 152 -6.08 8.35 -3.82
N TYR A 153 -6.27 9.66 -3.62
CA TYR A 153 -7.03 10.17 -2.49
C TYR A 153 -8.48 9.66 -2.47
N GLN A 154 -9.14 9.61 -3.64
CA GLN A 154 -10.50 9.07 -3.74
C GLN A 154 -10.55 7.57 -3.38
N GLU A 155 -9.57 6.78 -3.83
CA GLU A 155 -9.46 5.36 -3.50
C GLU A 155 -9.23 5.15 -2.00
N ILE A 156 -8.32 5.94 -1.39
CA ILE A 156 -8.07 5.90 0.07
C ILE A 156 -9.33 6.25 0.86
N ASP A 157 -10.02 7.33 0.51
CA ASP A 157 -11.23 7.78 1.21
C ASP A 157 -12.35 6.74 1.11
N GLN A 158 -12.51 6.08 -0.04
CA GLN A 158 -13.46 4.97 -0.21
C GLN A 158 -13.13 3.77 0.69
N GLU A 159 -11.84 3.41 0.83
CA GLU A 159 -11.42 2.31 1.70
C GLU A 159 -11.54 2.66 3.19
N LEU A 160 -11.28 3.90 3.56
CA LEU A 160 -11.45 4.36 4.94
C LEU A 160 -12.91 4.35 5.39
N ALA A 161 -13.85 4.56 4.46
CA ALA A 161 -15.30 4.56 4.72
C ALA A 161 -15.91 3.16 4.92
N LYS A 162 -15.17 2.08 4.61
CA LYS A 162 -15.55 0.68 4.85
C LYS A 162 -15.19 0.25 6.27
#